data_0df47b8249d298252b9fe74b7fa926bd
#
_entry.id   0df47b8249d298252b9fe74b7fa926bd
#
_cell.length_a   1.000
_cell.length_b   1.000
_cell.length_c   1.000
_cell.angle_alpha   90.00
_cell.angle_beta   90.00
_cell.angle_gamma   90.00
#
_symmetry.space_group_name_H-M   'P 1'
#
loop_
_entity.id
_entity.type
_entity.pdbx_description
1 polymer ?
#
loop_
_entity_poly.entity_id
_entity_poly.type
_entity_poly.pdbx_seq_one_letter_code
_entity_poly.pdbx_strand_id
1 'polypeptide(L)'
;MEKMRFWITLAVTTLTAAAVLSICPARGEGDIYRDVLRLRVVAASDSAGDQEDKLAVRDEVLALLGGALKACGSREEAEELAVDMEEEIAACASSCLLKRGKAETVRVSVGWERSPRRDYGEAVLPAGTYRTLKVVIGEGDGKNWWCVLFPGICMRAAEKGEESITAGLTPEEYRIITKSGEGRFRVKLWILEKLEELTDGRAKESGGQRRFG
;
A
#
# COMPACT_ATOMS: atom_id res chain seq x y z
N MET A 1 8.83 -49.05 15.16
CA MET A 1 7.70 -48.10 15.22
C MET A 1 8.07 -46.77 15.85
N GLU A 2 8.87 -46.70 16.93
CA GLU A 2 9.26 -45.44 17.59
C GLU A 2 10.08 -44.52 16.72
N LYS A 3 11.07 -45.00 15.98
CA LYS A 3 11.89 -44.18 15.06
C LYS A 3 11.04 -43.50 13.96
N MET A 4 10.04 -44.20 13.45
CA MET A 4 9.15 -43.63 12.41
C MET A 4 8.25 -42.54 13.00
N ARG A 5 7.73 -42.72 14.23
CA ARG A 5 6.93 -41.71 14.95
C ARG A 5 7.79 -40.47 15.24
N PHE A 6 9.04 -40.63 15.62
CA PHE A 6 9.98 -39.53 15.82
C PHE A 6 10.20 -38.70 14.54
N TRP A 7 10.42 -39.36 13.41
CA TRP A 7 10.61 -38.64 12.15
C TRP A 7 9.34 -37.95 11.64
N ILE A 8 8.17 -38.54 11.88
CA ILE A 8 6.88 -37.92 11.55
C ILE A 8 6.64 -36.66 12.42
N THR A 9 6.85 -36.75 13.73
CA THR A 9 6.70 -35.60 14.62
C THR A 9 7.69 -34.47 14.28
N LEU A 10 8.93 -34.83 13.98
CA LEU A 10 9.94 -33.84 13.56
C LEU A 10 9.54 -33.15 12.23
N ALA A 11 9.04 -33.91 11.27
CA ALA A 11 8.59 -33.34 9.98
C ALA A 11 7.36 -32.43 10.16
N VAL A 12 6.39 -32.82 11.00
CA VAL A 12 5.21 -32.00 11.29
C VAL A 12 5.59 -30.74 12.04
N THR A 13 6.47 -30.81 13.03
CA THR A 13 6.90 -29.62 13.79
C THR A 13 7.72 -28.66 12.95
N THR A 14 8.59 -29.14 12.04
CA THR A 14 9.32 -28.28 11.09
C THR A 14 8.38 -27.65 10.07
N LEU A 15 7.39 -28.39 9.58
CA LEU A 15 6.41 -27.86 8.63
C LEU A 15 5.51 -26.79 9.27
N THR A 16 5.04 -27.02 10.50
CA THR A 16 4.25 -26.04 11.25
C THR A 16 5.09 -24.79 11.62
N ALA A 17 6.33 -24.96 12.05
CA ALA A 17 7.24 -23.85 12.31
C ALA A 17 7.51 -23.02 11.04
N ALA A 18 7.74 -23.67 9.90
CA ALA A 18 7.92 -23.00 8.62
C ALA A 18 6.64 -22.25 8.18
N ALA A 19 5.46 -22.83 8.40
CA ALA A 19 4.19 -22.20 8.11
C ALA A 19 3.96 -20.95 9.00
N VAL A 20 4.23 -21.04 10.30
CA VAL A 20 4.14 -19.92 11.24
C VAL A 20 5.14 -18.82 10.88
N LEU A 21 6.40 -19.15 10.59
CA LEU A 21 7.42 -18.20 10.16
C LEU A 21 7.08 -17.51 8.83
N SER A 22 6.33 -18.16 7.94
CA SER A 22 5.90 -17.56 6.68
C SER A 22 4.73 -16.57 6.84
N ILE A 23 4.02 -16.62 7.96
CA ILE A 23 2.92 -15.70 8.30
C ILE A 23 3.41 -14.51 9.12
N CYS A 24 4.52 -14.68 9.87
CA CYS A 24 5.13 -13.56 10.60
C CYS A 24 5.68 -12.51 9.62
N PRO A 25 5.35 -11.22 9.81
CA PRO A 25 5.97 -10.14 9.05
C PRO A 25 7.49 -10.17 9.26
N ALA A 26 8.26 -9.91 8.21
CA ALA A 26 9.70 -9.80 8.36
C ALA A 26 10.05 -8.65 9.28
N ARG A 27 11.13 -8.81 10.03
CA ARG A 27 11.71 -7.71 10.81
C ARG A 27 11.88 -6.48 9.92
N GLY A 28 11.30 -5.34 10.34
CA GLY A 28 11.32 -4.07 9.63
C GLY A 28 10.04 -3.71 8.86
N GLU A 29 9.15 -4.65 8.50
CA GLU A 29 7.86 -4.28 7.89
C GLU A 29 6.92 -3.55 8.87
N GLY A 30 7.01 -3.86 10.17
CA GLY A 30 6.20 -3.23 11.22
C GLY A 30 6.50 -1.74 11.42
N ASP A 31 7.71 -1.31 11.10
CA ASP A 31 8.16 0.06 11.32
C ASP A 31 7.70 0.98 10.18
N ILE A 32 7.65 0.50 8.92
CA ILE A 32 7.16 1.27 7.77
C ILE A 32 5.73 1.78 7.99
N TYR A 33 4.85 0.99 8.61
CA TYR A 33 3.47 1.40 8.88
C TYR A 33 3.39 2.55 9.87
N ARG A 34 4.41 2.73 10.71
CA ARG A 34 4.50 3.80 11.71
C ARG A 34 5.09 5.09 11.14
N ASP A 35 6.00 4.98 10.17
CA ASP A 35 6.78 6.11 9.69
C ASP A 35 6.24 6.75 8.42
N VAL A 36 5.12 6.21 7.91
CA VAL A 36 4.47 6.69 6.69
C VAL A 36 3.11 7.31 6.98
N LEU A 37 2.91 8.56 6.55
CA LEU A 37 1.60 9.19 6.42
C LEU A 37 1.14 9.10 4.96
N ARG A 38 -0.04 8.52 4.72
CA ARG A 38 -0.61 8.38 3.39
C ARG A 38 -1.63 9.47 3.08
N LEU A 39 -1.86 9.70 1.78
CA LEU A 39 -3.00 10.45 1.28
C LEU A 39 -3.94 9.50 0.54
N ARG A 40 -5.22 9.60 0.82
CA ARG A 40 -6.30 8.95 0.08
C ARG A 40 -7.31 9.98 -0.37
N VAL A 41 -7.53 10.10 -1.68
CA VAL A 41 -8.59 10.92 -2.24
C VAL A 41 -9.63 10.01 -2.87
N VAL A 42 -10.90 10.17 -2.49
CA VAL A 42 -12.02 9.35 -2.95
C VAL A 42 -12.92 10.19 -3.83
N ALA A 43 -13.17 9.75 -5.07
CA ALA A 43 -14.08 10.43 -5.97
C ALA A 43 -15.54 10.25 -5.55
N ALA A 44 -16.40 11.18 -5.96
CA ALA A 44 -17.84 11.08 -5.73
C ALA A 44 -18.44 9.85 -6.41
N SER A 45 -18.01 9.57 -7.67
CA SER A 45 -18.41 8.38 -8.42
C SER A 45 -17.32 7.91 -9.37
N ASP A 46 -17.59 6.84 -10.13
CA ASP A 46 -16.68 6.34 -11.18
C ASP A 46 -16.85 7.03 -12.54
N SER A 47 -17.67 8.10 -12.64
CA SER A 47 -17.79 8.89 -13.86
C SER A 47 -16.45 9.52 -14.24
N ALA A 48 -16.19 9.70 -15.54
CA ALA A 48 -14.94 10.31 -16.01
C ALA A 48 -14.74 11.71 -15.40
N GLY A 49 -15.82 12.52 -15.30
CA GLY A 49 -15.77 13.86 -14.71
C GLY A 49 -15.39 13.84 -13.25
N ASP A 50 -15.98 12.95 -12.42
CA ASP A 50 -15.68 12.86 -11.00
C ASP A 50 -14.27 12.28 -10.75
N GLN A 51 -13.76 11.44 -11.67
CA GLN A 51 -12.38 10.98 -11.61
C GLN A 51 -11.38 12.11 -11.94
N GLU A 52 -11.70 13.00 -12.88
CA GLU A 52 -10.92 14.22 -13.17
C GLU A 52 -10.97 15.22 -12.01
N ASP A 53 -12.15 15.43 -11.41
CA ASP A 53 -12.33 16.30 -10.24
C ASP A 53 -11.50 15.80 -9.05
N LYS A 54 -11.49 14.49 -8.79
CA LYS A 54 -10.61 13.88 -7.78
C LYS A 54 -9.14 14.20 -8.00
N LEU A 55 -8.67 14.13 -9.26
CA LEU A 55 -7.28 14.45 -9.57
C LEU A 55 -6.97 15.93 -9.38
N ALA A 56 -7.89 16.83 -9.74
CA ALA A 56 -7.75 18.25 -9.51
C ALA A 56 -7.70 18.58 -8.00
N VAL A 57 -8.59 17.99 -7.20
CA VAL A 57 -8.58 18.12 -5.74
C VAL A 57 -7.27 17.61 -5.14
N ARG A 58 -6.78 16.46 -5.60
CA ARG A 58 -5.48 15.94 -5.18
C ARG A 58 -4.36 16.96 -5.39
N ASP A 59 -4.30 17.56 -6.57
CA ASP A 59 -3.22 18.48 -6.94
C ASP A 59 -3.26 19.75 -6.09
N GLU A 60 -4.43 20.30 -5.82
CA GLU A 60 -4.61 21.45 -4.94
C GLU A 60 -4.23 21.13 -3.47
N VAL A 61 -4.63 19.97 -2.96
CA VAL A 61 -4.28 19.52 -1.60
C VAL A 61 -2.77 19.31 -1.48
N LEU A 62 -2.12 18.72 -2.49
CA LEU A 62 -0.66 18.54 -2.49
C LEU A 62 0.08 19.89 -2.60
N ALA A 63 -0.43 20.83 -3.37
CA ALA A 63 0.13 22.17 -3.46
C ALA A 63 0.01 22.92 -2.13
N LEU A 64 -1.14 22.82 -1.45
CA LEU A 64 -1.37 23.44 -0.14
C LEU A 64 -0.40 22.91 0.92
N LEU A 65 -0.27 21.58 1.01
CA LEU A 65 0.51 20.91 2.06
C LEU A 65 2.01 20.88 1.77
N GLY A 66 2.42 21.00 0.49
CA GLY A 66 3.77 20.67 0.05
C GLY A 66 4.88 21.45 0.72
N GLY A 67 4.67 22.74 0.98
CA GLY A 67 5.64 23.58 1.66
C GLY A 67 5.83 23.22 3.14
N ALA A 68 4.73 23.02 3.83
CA ALA A 68 4.72 22.72 5.26
C ALA A 68 5.21 21.29 5.56
N LEU A 69 4.83 20.31 4.75
CA LEU A 69 5.30 18.94 4.89
C LEU A 69 6.82 18.77 4.70
N LYS A 70 7.45 19.63 3.88
CA LYS A 70 8.92 19.64 3.72
C LYS A 70 9.66 20.04 4.99
N ALA A 71 9.01 20.75 5.90
CA ALA A 71 9.59 21.17 7.18
C ALA A 71 9.43 20.11 8.29
N CYS A 72 8.57 19.11 8.09
CA CYS A 72 8.35 18.05 9.07
C CYS A 72 9.54 17.08 9.07
N GLY A 73 10.06 16.76 10.27
CA GLY A 73 11.15 15.82 10.48
C GLY A 73 10.68 14.40 10.81
N SER A 74 9.38 14.23 11.10
CA SER A 74 8.78 12.93 11.47
C SER A 74 7.36 12.78 10.91
N ARG A 75 6.89 11.52 10.88
CA ARG A 75 5.51 11.22 10.50
C ARG A 75 4.51 11.87 11.47
N GLU A 76 4.83 11.89 12.76
CA GLU A 76 4.02 12.48 13.81
C GLU A 76 3.80 13.98 13.57
N GLU A 77 4.88 14.73 13.26
CA GLU A 77 4.78 16.16 12.91
C GLU A 77 3.94 16.38 11.66
N ALA A 78 4.12 15.52 10.63
CA ALA A 78 3.33 15.59 9.40
C ALA A 78 1.86 15.26 9.64
N GLU A 79 1.56 14.36 10.58
CA GLU A 79 0.21 14.02 10.99
C GLU A 79 -0.46 15.16 11.78
N GLU A 80 0.23 15.74 12.77
CA GLU A 80 -0.26 16.89 13.54
C GLU A 80 -0.59 18.06 12.59
N LEU A 81 0.33 18.36 11.67
CA LEU A 81 0.10 19.37 10.62
C LEU A 81 -1.17 19.05 9.80
N ALA A 82 -1.33 17.80 9.36
CA ALA A 82 -2.48 17.43 8.56
C ALA A 82 -3.81 17.50 9.35
N VAL A 83 -3.78 17.20 10.65
CA VAL A 83 -4.93 17.36 11.56
C VAL A 83 -5.27 18.83 11.75
N ASP A 84 -4.28 19.68 12.03
CA ASP A 84 -4.48 21.12 12.24
C ASP A 84 -5.02 21.81 10.98
N MET A 85 -4.71 21.29 9.80
CA MET A 85 -5.12 21.82 8.50
C MET A 85 -6.39 21.16 7.93
N GLU A 86 -7.10 20.27 8.64
CA GLU A 86 -8.26 19.55 8.09
C GLU A 86 -9.31 20.51 7.49
N GLU A 87 -9.64 21.60 8.20
CA GLU A 87 -10.62 22.58 7.74
C GLU A 87 -10.12 23.35 6.51
N GLU A 88 -8.83 23.74 6.49
CA GLU A 88 -8.22 24.43 5.36
C GLU A 88 -8.15 23.54 4.12
N ILE A 89 -7.79 22.26 4.30
CA ILE A 89 -7.80 21.27 3.23
C ILE A 89 -9.21 21.08 2.67
N ALA A 90 -10.24 20.99 3.53
CA ALA A 90 -11.62 20.86 3.09
C ALA A 90 -12.08 22.10 2.31
N ALA A 91 -11.72 23.29 2.76
CA ALA A 91 -12.04 24.55 2.09
C ALA A 91 -11.34 24.66 0.73
N CYS A 92 -10.05 24.30 0.66
CA CYS A 92 -9.27 24.27 -0.57
C CYS A 92 -9.88 23.31 -1.60
N ALA A 93 -10.17 22.09 -1.18
CA ALA A 93 -10.81 21.07 -2.04
C ALA A 93 -12.21 21.50 -2.52
N SER A 94 -13.03 22.08 -1.65
CA SER A 94 -14.35 22.60 -2.01
C SER A 94 -14.23 23.77 -3.00
N SER A 95 -13.29 24.68 -2.79
CA SER A 95 -13.03 25.77 -3.72
C SER A 95 -12.61 25.28 -5.11
N CYS A 96 -11.75 24.23 -5.15
CA CYS A 96 -11.37 23.58 -6.39
C CYS A 96 -12.60 23.04 -7.15
N LEU A 97 -13.49 22.33 -6.46
CA LEU A 97 -14.71 21.79 -7.05
C LEU A 97 -15.65 22.87 -7.55
N LEU A 98 -15.86 23.93 -6.78
CA LEU A 98 -16.70 25.07 -7.16
C LEU A 98 -16.19 25.76 -8.44
N LYS A 99 -14.88 25.95 -8.60
CA LYS A 99 -14.28 26.49 -9.83
C LYS A 99 -14.54 25.60 -11.05
N ARG A 100 -14.78 24.30 -10.83
CA ARG A 100 -15.11 23.30 -11.84
C ARG A 100 -16.62 23.12 -12.06
N GLY A 101 -17.44 23.96 -11.39
CA GLY A 101 -18.90 23.92 -11.50
C GLY A 101 -19.56 22.78 -10.70
N LYS A 102 -18.85 22.23 -9.70
CA LYS A 102 -19.34 21.17 -8.83
C LYS A 102 -19.60 21.69 -7.42
N ALA A 103 -20.75 21.30 -6.85
CA ALA A 103 -21.16 21.67 -5.48
C ALA A 103 -21.14 20.48 -4.53
N GLU A 104 -20.20 19.56 -4.73
CA GLU A 104 -20.04 18.36 -3.92
C GLU A 104 -19.50 18.72 -2.53
N THR A 105 -19.99 18.01 -1.50
CA THR A 105 -19.44 18.12 -0.15
C THR A 105 -18.05 17.49 -0.10
N VAL A 106 -17.16 18.07 0.72
CA VAL A 106 -15.84 17.49 0.97
C VAL A 106 -15.72 17.19 2.46
N ARG A 107 -15.32 15.97 2.78
CA ARG A 107 -14.99 15.55 4.15
C ARG A 107 -13.51 15.18 4.22
N VAL A 108 -12.82 15.73 5.22
CA VAL A 108 -11.41 15.46 5.48
C VAL A 108 -11.28 14.80 6.84
N SER A 109 -10.38 13.86 7.00
CA SER A 109 -10.11 13.22 8.28
C SER A 109 -8.71 12.57 8.27
N VAL A 110 -8.07 12.50 9.44
CA VAL A 110 -6.83 11.75 9.64
C VAL A 110 -7.09 10.55 10.54
N GLY A 111 -6.73 9.35 10.09
CA GLY A 111 -7.01 8.14 10.84
C GLY A 111 -6.21 6.93 10.35
N TRP A 112 -6.39 5.80 11.05
CA TRP A 112 -5.84 4.52 10.63
C TRP A 112 -6.71 3.92 9.52
N GLU A 113 -6.13 3.67 8.34
CA GLU A 113 -6.83 3.07 7.21
C GLU A 113 -6.06 1.89 6.63
N ARG A 114 -6.82 0.85 6.24
CA ARG A 114 -6.25 -0.27 5.51
C ARG A 114 -6.00 0.11 4.07
N SER A 115 -4.76 -0.03 3.63
CA SER A 115 -4.33 0.28 2.28
C SER A 115 -3.87 -0.96 1.53
N PRO A 116 -4.22 -1.11 0.26
CA PRO A 116 -3.67 -2.17 -0.57
C PRO A 116 -2.18 -1.92 -0.86
N ARG A 117 -1.47 -2.97 -1.28
CA ARG A 117 -0.13 -2.83 -1.85
C ARG A 117 -0.15 -1.85 -3.01
N ARG A 118 0.82 -0.94 -3.04
CA ARG A 118 0.98 0.04 -4.11
C ARG A 118 2.43 0.09 -4.56
N ASP A 119 2.61 0.14 -5.88
CA ASP A 119 3.87 0.32 -6.56
C ASP A 119 3.95 1.76 -7.06
N TYR A 120 5.03 2.47 -6.70
CA TYR A 120 5.32 3.85 -7.09
C TYR A 120 6.59 3.93 -7.97
N GLY A 121 6.95 2.82 -8.64
CA GLY A 121 8.14 2.70 -9.46
C GLY A 121 9.37 2.33 -8.65
N GLU A 122 9.99 3.29 -8.00
CA GLU A 122 11.18 3.05 -7.17
C GLU A 122 10.84 2.56 -5.75
N ALA A 123 9.61 2.80 -5.30
CA ALA A 123 9.15 2.43 -3.97
C ALA A 123 7.88 1.57 -4.03
N VAL A 124 7.86 0.49 -3.27
CA VAL A 124 6.68 -0.38 -3.12
C VAL A 124 6.24 -0.37 -1.67
N LEU A 125 5.01 0.09 -1.43
CA LEU A 125 4.41 -0.02 -0.10
C LEU A 125 3.61 -1.32 0.02
N PRO A 126 3.88 -2.13 1.04
CA PRO A 126 3.12 -3.34 1.30
C PRO A 126 1.66 -3.02 1.66
N ALA A 127 0.76 -4.00 1.50
CA ALA A 127 -0.60 -3.88 2.02
C ALA A 127 -0.58 -3.90 3.54
N GLY A 128 -1.27 -2.97 4.17
CA GLY A 128 -1.27 -2.85 5.63
C GLY A 128 -2.16 -1.72 6.12
N THR A 129 -2.08 -1.43 7.42
CA THR A 129 -2.81 -0.33 8.05
C THR A 129 -1.84 0.83 8.30
N TYR A 130 -2.17 2.01 7.75
CA TYR A 130 -1.35 3.21 7.78
C TYR A 130 -2.12 4.39 8.34
N ARG A 131 -1.41 5.34 8.95
CA ARG A 131 -1.97 6.68 9.17
C ARG A 131 -2.23 7.33 7.82
N THR A 132 -3.41 7.89 7.63
CA THR A 132 -3.88 8.36 6.33
C THR A 132 -4.69 9.64 6.49
N LEU A 133 -4.29 10.69 5.78
CA LEU A 133 -5.14 11.84 5.48
C LEU A 133 -6.10 11.41 4.37
N LYS A 134 -7.39 11.44 4.66
CA LYS A 134 -8.46 11.03 3.76
C LYS A 134 -9.28 12.23 3.35
N VAL A 135 -9.44 12.41 2.06
CA VAL A 135 -10.30 13.42 1.44
C VAL A 135 -11.39 12.69 0.68
N VAL A 136 -12.66 12.89 1.04
CA VAL A 136 -13.81 12.24 0.42
C VAL A 136 -14.67 13.30 -0.26
N ILE A 137 -14.91 13.15 -1.56
CA ILE A 137 -15.75 14.01 -2.38
C ILE A 137 -17.14 13.38 -2.49
N GLY A 138 -18.18 14.13 -2.18
CA GLY A 138 -19.56 13.64 -2.21
C GLY A 138 -19.76 12.46 -1.27
N GLU A 139 -20.43 11.42 -1.75
CA GLU A 139 -20.65 10.18 -0.99
C GLU A 139 -19.40 9.28 -0.95
N GLY A 140 -18.45 9.49 -1.87
CA GLY A 140 -17.21 8.72 -1.89
C GLY A 140 -17.36 7.31 -2.49
N ASP A 141 -18.30 7.13 -3.42
CA ASP A 141 -18.57 5.83 -4.06
C ASP A 141 -17.63 5.50 -5.20
N GLY A 142 -16.77 6.47 -5.59
CA GLY A 142 -15.85 6.31 -6.71
C GLY A 142 -14.49 5.72 -6.32
N LYS A 143 -13.66 5.50 -7.35
CA LYS A 143 -12.31 4.94 -7.20
C LYS A 143 -11.41 5.85 -6.39
N ASN A 144 -10.61 5.21 -5.56
CA ASN A 144 -9.61 5.86 -4.72
C ASN A 144 -8.34 6.19 -5.49
N TRP A 145 -7.74 7.33 -5.14
CA TRP A 145 -6.35 7.61 -5.44
C TRP A 145 -5.53 7.57 -4.14
N TRP A 146 -4.37 6.92 -4.18
CA TRP A 146 -3.51 6.68 -3.03
C TRP A 146 -2.11 7.21 -3.27
N CYS A 147 -1.55 7.87 -2.26
CA CYS A 147 -0.16 8.29 -2.27
C CYS A 147 0.49 8.29 -0.88
N VAL A 148 1.73 8.76 -0.80
CA VAL A 148 2.51 8.94 0.41
C VAL A 148 2.76 10.43 0.59
N LEU A 149 2.21 11.01 1.66
CA LEU A 149 2.44 12.40 2.03
C LEU A 149 3.77 12.59 2.73
N PHE A 150 4.08 11.69 3.66
CA PHE A 150 5.32 11.70 4.39
C PHE A 150 5.91 10.27 4.44
N PRO A 151 7.21 10.10 4.17
CA PRO A 151 8.07 11.07 3.49
C PRO A 151 7.57 11.36 2.07
N GLY A 152 7.78 12.58 1.58
CA GLY A 152 7.11 13.17 0.41
C GLY A 152 7.33 12.48 -0.94
N ILE A 153 6.89 11.25 -1.14
CA ILE A 153 6.99 10.51 -2.42
C ILE A 153 6.11 11.15 -3.50
N CYS A 154 4.93 11.65 -3.13
CA CYS A 154 4.00 12.26 -4.10
C CYS A 154 4.47 13.58 -4.67
N MET A 155 5.20 14.35 -3.87
CA MET A 155 5.69 15.67 -4.29
C MET A 155 6.78 15.58 -5.34
N ARG A 156 7.40 14.42 -5.50
CA ARG A 156 8.44 14.14 -6.49
C ARG A 156 7.94 13.66 -7.84
N ALA A 157 6.77 13.06 -7.89
CA ALA A 157 6.13 12.78 -9.17
C ALA A 157 5.87 14.09 -9.95
N ALA A 158 5.83 15.22 -9.23
CA ALA A 158 5.73 16.56 -9.79
C ALA A 158 7.09 17.27 -9.99
N GLU A 159 8.13 16.93 -9.21
CA GLU A 159 9.46 17.53 -9.27
C GLU A 159 10.52 16.43 -9.40
N LYS A 160 11.13 16.27 -10.56
CA LYS A 160 12.22 15.31 -10.80
C LYS A 160 13.46 15.63 -9.94
N GLY A 161 13.66 14.94 -8.82
CA GLY A 161 14.85 15.06 -8.00
C GLY A 161 14.95 13.98 -6.92
N GLU A 162 16.03 13.20 -6.93
CA GLU A 162 16.26 11.97 -6.13
C GLU A 162 16.43 12.16 -4.62
N GLU A 163 16.66 13.37 -4.11
CA GLU A 163 17.12 13.59 -2.73
C GLU A 163 16.05 13.54 -1.62
N SER A 164 14.75 13.58 -1.92
CA SER A 164 13.71 13.70 -0.88
C SER A 164 13.01 12.38 -0.47
N ILE A 165 13.28 11.22 -1.11
CA ILE A 165 12.71 9.92 -0.70
C ILE A 165 13.30 9.45 0.63
N THR A 166 14.49 9.90 0.98
CA THR A 166 15.23 9.46 2.15
C THR A 166 14.99 10.30 3.40
N ALA A 167 14.36 11.47 3.27
CA ALA A 167 14.07 12.31 4.43
C ALA A 167 12.96 11.66 5.28
N GLY A 168 13.31 11.18 6.47
CA GLY A 168 12.40 10.61 7.46
C GLY A 168 12.31 9.09 7.48
N LEU A 169 12.85 8.37 6.49
CA LEU A 169 12.99 6.91 6.54
C LEU A 169 14.38 6.50 6.99
N THR A 170 14.47 5.47 7.81
CA THR A 170 15.76 4.83 8.10
C THR A 170 16.29 4.12 6.86
N PRO A 171 17.63 3.90 6.73
CA PRO A 171 18.19 3.15 5.62
C PRO A 171 17.61 1.73 5.44
N GLU A 172 17.13 1.12 6.53
CA GLU A 172 16.49 -0.20 6.50
C GLU A 172 15.06 -0.11 5.92
N GLU A 173 14.29 0.86 6.32
CA GLU A 173 12.94 1.12 5.80
C GLU A 173 12.98 1.49 4.32
N TYR A 174 13.90 2.35 3.93
CA TYR A 174 14.16 2.66 2.52
C TYR A 174 14.48 1.38 1.71
N ARG A 175 15.34 0.52 2.25
CA ARG A 175 15.68 -0.76 1.61
C ARG A 175 14.48 -1.71 1.51
N ILE A 176 13.58 -1.71 2.48
CA ILE A 176 12.37 -2.54 2.48
C ILE A 176 11.39 -2.02 1.41
N ILE A 177 11.20 -0.70 1.32
CA ILE A 177 10.33 -0.07 0.32
C ILE A 177 10.86 -0.31 -1.10
N THR A 178 12.17 -0.19 -1.31
CA THR A 178 12.79 -0.35 -2.64
C THR A 178 13.03 -1.81 -3.05
N LYS A 179 13.28 -2.70 -2.10
CA LYS A 179 13.60 -4.11 -2.36
C LYS A 179 12.46 -5.10 -2.13
N SER A 180 11.37 -4.70 -1.46
CA SER A 180 10.25 -5.60 -1.18
C SER A 180 9.48 -6.05 -2.44
N GLY A 181 9.82 -5.49 -3.62
CA GLY A 181 9.25 -5.89 -4.90
C GLY A 181 9.71 -7.27 -5.40
N GLU A 182 10.92 -7.71 -5.07
CA GLU A 182 11.52 -8.86 -5.77
C GLU A 182 11.70 -10.16 -4.95
N GLY A 183 11.74 -10.09 -3.60
CA GLY A 183 12.28 -11.22 -2.85
C GLY A 183 11.28 -12.21 -2.27
N ARG A 184 10.11 -11.79 -1.77
CA ARG A 184 9.25 -12.64 -0.93
C ARG A 184 8.06 -13.26 -1.63
N PHE A 185 7.50 -12.60 -2.61
CA PHE A 185 6.40 -13.18 -3.39
C PHE A 185 6.88 -14.23 -4.40
N ARG A 186 8.12 -14.15 -4.87
CA ARG A 186 8.71 -15.18 -5.76
C ARG A 186 8.80 -16.56 -5.09
N VAL A 187 9.15 -16.61 -3.81
CA VAL A 187 9.26 -17.91 -3.11
C VAL A 187 7.89 -18.55 -2.92
N LYS A 188 6.88 -17.77 -2.60
CA LYS A 188 5.51 -18.27 -2.40
C LYS A 188 4.82 -18.67 -3.70
N LEU A 189 5.01 -17.89 -4.77
CA LEU A 189 4.56 -18.24 -6.12
C LEU A 189 5.32 -19.45 -6.67
N TRP A 190 6.63 -19.54 -6.47
CA TRP A 190 7.40 -20.69 -6.90
C TRP A 190 6.98 -22.00 -6.21
N ILE A 191 6.65 -21.97 -4.92
CA ILE A 191 6.11 -23.14 -4.21
C ILE A 191 4.72 -23.52 -4.73
N LEU A 192 3.86 -22.53 -5.04
CA LEU A 192 2.54 -22.79 -5.62
C LEU A 192 2.64 -23.32 -7.05
N GLU A 193 3.51 -22.74 -7.89
CA GLU A 193 3.79 -23.23 -9.24
C GLU A 193 4.36 -24.65 -9.21
N LYS A 194 5.28 -24.94 -8.27
CA LYS A 194 5.83 -26.30 -8.10
C LYS A 194 4.79 -27.30 -7.61
N LEU A 195 3.86 -26.88 -6.76
CA LEU A 195 2.75 -27.73 -6.32
C LEU A 195 1.73 -27.94 -7.45
N GLU A 196 1.46 -26.97 -8.29
CA GLU A 196 0.61 -27.11 -9.48
C GLU A 196 1.26 -28.06 -10.51
N GLU A 197 2.55 -27.92 -10.79
CA GLU A 197 3.30 -28.85 -11.64
C GLU A 197 3.25 -30.30 -11.13
N LEU A 198 3.34 -30.51 -9.80
CA LEU A 198 3.28 -31.83 -9.19
C LEU A 198 1.87 -32.41 -9.22
N THR A 199 0.83 -31.60 -9.16
CA THR A 199 -0.57 -32.05 -9.26
C THR A 199 -0.97 -32.32 -10.70
N ASP A 200 -0.53 -31.50 -11.67
CA ASP A 200 -0.76 -31.74 -13.11
C ASP A 200 0.02 -32.93 -13.66
N GLY A 201 1.24 -33.17 -13.16
CA GLY A 201 2.02 -34.35 -13.49
C GLY A 201 1.33 -35.65 -13.09
N ARG A 202 0.64 -35.69 -11.93
CA ARG A 202 -0.14 -36.85 -11.49
C ARG A 202 -1.43 -37.06 -12.29
N ALA A 203 -2.05 -36.02 -12.78
CA ALA A 203 -3.26 -36.11 -13.61
C ALA A 203 -2.97 -36.71 -14.99
N LYS A 204 -1.77 -36.49 -15.55
CA LYS A 204 -1.34 -37.06 -16.85
C LYS A 204 -0.95 -38.54 -16.77
N GLU A 205 -0.42 -39.02 -15.65
CA GLU A 205 -0.10 -40.45 -15.49
C GLU A 205 -1.34 -41.32 -15.25
N SER A 206 -2.42 -40.78 -14.66
CA SER A 206 -3.64 -41.52 -14.43
C SER A 206 -4.59 -41.60 -15.65
N GLY A 207 -4.36 -40.78 -16.67
CA GLY A 207 -5.15 -40.73 -17.91
C GLY A 207 -4.68 -41.65 -19.05
N GLY A 208 -3.48 -42.24 -18.92
CA GLY A 208 -2.81 -43.03 -19.99
C GLY A 208 -3.17 -44.50 -20.10
N GLN A 209 -4.06 -45.04 -19.24
CA GLN A 209 -4.30 -46.49 -19.15
C GLN A 209 -5.71 -46.94 -19.52
N ARG A 210 -6.46 -46.22 -20.34
CA ARG A 210 -7.72 -46.68 -20.90
C ARG A 210 -7.82 -46.37 -22.39
N ARG A 211 -7.07 -47.11 -23.20
CA ARG A 211 -7.40 -47.45 -24.59
C ARG A 211 -6.53 -48.60 -25.01
N PHE A 212 -7.15 -49.79 -24.96
CA PHE A 212 -7.00 -50.95 -25.81
C PHE A 212 -7.57 -52.14 -25.06
N GLY A 213 -8.78 -52.53 -25.49
CA GLY A 213 -9.50 -53.68 -25.12
C GLY A 213 -10.86 -53.66 -25.78
#